data_390ea02cadfa1111dc88ef6a0cbfe2ef
#
_entry.id   390ea02cadfa1111dc88ef6a0cbfe2ef
#
_cell.length_a   1.000
_cell.length_b   1.000
_cell.length_c   1.000
_cell.angle_alpha   90.00
_cell.angle_beta   90.00
_cell.angle_gamma   90.00
#
_symmetry.space_group_name_H-M   'P 1'
#
loop_
_entity.id
_entity.type
_entity.pdbx_description
1 polymer ?
#
loop_
_entity_poly.entity_id
_entity_poly.type
_entity_poly.pdbx_seq_one_letter_code
_entity_poly.pdbx_strand_id
1 'polypeptide(L)'
;TVMGAQVKEAAVMLPLYTFCIEFVLGGFKRKDGEWNRPILTLYGILLGLPMVAGLMWVSARMLHFDVVTRMMTEARVMFDYMHWTLLPNLDSLTLFHDDIVPSKGLLDPSTTLAAIVGIAALLAVALWQRKSRPMLALGILWFFSGHLLTGTVIPLILVFEHRNYFPSAGLLLSIAALIPQFNSAWNARAISVGTGCLFLFYAFTTHLRSMEWSSPINLAASDASKRPNSSASQYEYARILLTTTKNGDPEPMRQKAFAILERMAADPNAEATNNQLLIVYANELKRPVDPKWWDSMIAKFSSRKPTSTEATALVALLKCYDAAFCSRDIGHMRAALEAATSHSGGYAMLYAAFGRFAAKYLDNRELAELQFQRAIARAPSDPEYLLQYAELLIESGRFDEAESIIQQLHTLNRFDLLNSQLARIEEGLVRAKSNQTTH
;
A
#
# COMPACT_ATOMS: atom_id res chain seq x y z
N THR A 1 5.83 -6.73 -22.69
CA THR A 1 4.94 -6.09 -21.69
C THR A 1 4.26 -7.13 -20.82
N VAL A 2 3.61 -8.16 -21.41
CA VAL A 2 2.87 -9.19 -20.65
C VAL A 2 3.80 -9.96 -19.70
N MET A 3 4.93 -10.44 -20.17
CA MET A 3 5.94 -11.11 -19.30
C MET A 3 6.49 -10.16 -18.23
N GLY A 4 6.76 -8.89 -18.57
CA GLY A 4 7.23 -7.91 -17.59
C GLY A 4 6.19 -7.59 -16.51
N ALA A 5 4.90 -7.54 -16.86
CA ALA A 5 3.81 -7.29 -15.92
C ALA A 5 3.65 -8.40 -14.88
N GLN A 6 4.04 -9.63 -15.20
CA GLN A 6 4.07 -10.75 -14.25
C GLN A 6 5.20 -10.61 -13.21
N VAL A 7 6.24 -9.85 -13.55
CA VAL A 7 7.37 -9.60 -12.64
C VAL A 7 7.17 -8.33 -11.84
N LYS A 8 6.69 -7.26 -12.47
CA LYS A 8 6.43 -5.97 -11.81
C LYS A 8 5.33 -5.20 -12.56
N GLU A 9 4.36 -4.68 -11.82
CA GLU A 9 3.22 -3.91 -12.34
C GLU A 9 3.63 -2.69 -13.16
N ALA A 10 4.75 -2.04 -12.83
CA ALA A 10 5.27 -0.89 -13.56
C ALA A 10 5.59 -1.18 -15.05
N ALA A 11 5.83 -2.44 -15.42
CA ALA A 11 6.08 -2.82 -16.81
C ALA A 11 4.84 -2.66 -17.73
N VAL A 12 3.65 -2.54 -17.15
CA VAL A 12 2.41 -2.20 -17.87
C VAL A 12 2.51 -0.84 -18.53
N MET A 13 3.35 0.07 -18.01
CA MET A 13 3.55 1.42 -18.55
C MET A 13 4.44 1.46 -19.80
N LEU A 14 5.14 0.37 -20.16
CA LEU A 14 6.05 0.32 -21.31
C LEU A 14 5.38 0.77 -22.64
N PRO A 15 4.14 0.37 -22.98
CA PRO A 15 3.47 0.89 -24.17
C PRO A 15 3.28 2.41 -24.15
N LEU A 16 3.04 3.01 -22.98
CA LEU A 16 2.87 4.45 -22.84
C LEU A 16 4.19 5.20 -23.04
N TYR A 17 5.30 4.67 -22.52
CA TYR A 17 6.63 5.23 -22.76
C TYR A 17 7.00 5.18 -24.23
N THR A 18 6.78 4.04 -24.89
CA THR A 18 7.05 3.93 -26.35
C THR A 18 6.11 4.79 -27.17
N PHE A 19 4.86 4.97 -26.73
CA PHE A 19 3.94 5.93 -27.35
C PHE A 19 4.46 7.37 -27.24
N CYS A 20 4.99 7.79 -26.08
CA CYS A 20 5.59 9.12 -25.94
C CYS A 20 6.77 9.34 -26.88
N ILE A 21 7.63 8.32 -27.06
CA ILE A 21 8.73 8.38 -28.04
C ILE A 21 8.17 8.55 -29.45
N GLU A 22 7.24 7.71 -29.86
CA GLU A 22 6.64 7.76 -31.20
C GLU A 22 5.88 9.07 -31.41
N PHE A 23 5.12 9.54 -30.40
CA PHE A 23 4.39 10.78 -30.45
C PHE A 23 5.30 11.98 -30.65
N VAL A 24 6.45 12.03 -29.97
CA VAL A 24 7.34 13.18 -30.04
C VAL A 24 8.32 13.10 -31.21
N LEU A 25 8.90 11.94 -31.48
CA LEU A 25 9.99 11.77 -32.45
C LEU A 25 9.52 11.20 -33.79
N GLY A 26 8.64 10.21 -33.78
CA GLY A 26 8.14 9.53 -34.99
C GLY A 26 6.95 10.25 -35.63
N GLY A 27 6.10 10.88 -34.84
CA GLY A 27 4.90 11.59 -35.30
C GLY A 27 3.86 10.67 -35.94
N PHE A 28 3.95 9.36 -35.73
CA PHE A 28 3.09 8.31 -36.31
C PHE A 28 3.10 8.31 -37.85
N LYS A 29 4.19 8.75 -38.45
CA LYS A 29 4.35 8.80 -39.89
C LYS A 29 5.35 7.79 -40.41
N ARG A 30 5.14 7.30 -41.64
CA ARG A 30 6.10 6.54 -42.40
C ARG A 30 7.14 7.46 -43.04
N LYS A 31 8.18 6.88 -43.62
CA LYS A 31 9.23 7.64 -44.37
C LYS A 31 8.68 8.41 -45.58
N ASP A 32 7.58 7.97 -46.16
CA ASP A 32 6.83 8.62 -47.24
C ASP A 32 5.95 9.76 -46.78
N GLY A 33 5.86 10.04 -45.47
CA GLY A 33 5.02 11.10 -44.88
C GLY A 33 3.59 10.68 -44.56
N GLU A 34 3.16 9.49 -44.96
CA GLU A 34 1.82 8.97 -44.67
C GLU A 34 1.69 8.49 -43.23
N TRP A 35 0.42 8.43 -42.77
CA TRP A 35 0.13 7.90 -41.41
C TRP A 35 0.43 6.42 -41.32
N ASN A 36 1.19 6.05 -40.33
CA ASN A 36 1.50 4.63 -40.01
C ASN A 36 0.30 3.98 -39.29
N ARG A 37 -0.71 3.59 -40.08
CA ARG A 37 -1.96 2.99 -39.55
C ARG A 37 -1.70 1.77 -38.65
N PRO A 38 -0.79 0.81 -38.97
CA PRO A 38 -0.48 -0.30 -38.09
C PRO A 38 -0.01 0.13 -36.69
N ILE A 39 0.88 1.13 -36.62
CA ILE A 39 1.37 1.65 -35.33
C ILE A 39 0.23 2.34 -34.55
N LEU A 40 -0.59 3.14 -35.22
CA LEU A 40 -1.76 3.78 -34.59
C LEU A 40 -2.73 2.75 -34.05
N THR A 41 -3.03 1.69 -34.81
CA THR A 41 -3.90 0.59 -34.35
C THR A 41 -3.30 -0.14 -33.18
N LEU A 42 -1.99 -0.43 -33.22
CA LEU A 42 -1.27 -1.09 -32.12
C LEU A 42 -1.40 -0.29 -30.81
N TYR A 43 -1.11 1.01 -30.84
CA TYR A 43 -1.26 1.85 -29.64
C TYR A 43 -2.72 2.05 -29.22
N GLY A 44 -3.64 2.13 -30.18
CA GLY A 44 -5.08 2.15 -29.89
C GLY A 44 -5.53 0.95 -29.07
N ILE A 45 -5.02 -0.24 -29.42
CA ILE A 45 -5.30 -1.47 -28.68
C ILE A 45 -4.55 -1.50 -27.33
N LEU A 46 -3.23 -1.26 -27.35
CA LEU A 46 -2.37 -1.40 -26.17
C LEU A 46 -2.67 -0.37 -25.06
N LEU A 47 -3.15 0.81 -25.40
CA LEU A 47 -3.51 1.85 -24.44
C LEU A 47 -5.02 1.92 -24.21
N GLY A 48 -5.82 1.74 -25.27
CA GLY A 48 -7.28 1.84 -25.20
C GLY A 48 -7.92 0.72 -24.37
N LEU A 49 -7.54 -0.54 -24.60
CA LEU A 49 -8.12 -1.66 -23.83
C LEU A 49 -7.85 -1.58 -22.32
N PRO A 50 -6.59 -1.35 -21.85
CA PRO A 50 -6.34 -1.18 -20.44
C PRO A 50 -7.03 0.05 -19.84
N MET A 51 -7.16 1.13 -20.60
CA MET A 51 -7.85 2.33 -20.14
C MET A 51 -9.34 2.07 -19.93
N VAL A 52 -10.02 1.41 -20.89
CA VAL A 52 -11.44 1.04 -20.77
C VAL A 52 -11.63 0.06 -19.60
N ALA A 53 -10.79 -0.99 -19.49
CA ALA A 53 -10.86 -1.94 -18.39
C ALA A 53 -10.62 -1.24 -17.04
N GLY A 54 -9.67 -0.33 -16.97
CA GLY A 54 -9.39 0.47 -15.77
C GLY A 54 -10.56 1.36 -15.36
N LEU A 55 -11.18 2.05 -16.32
CA LEU A 55 -12.38 2.88 -16.09
C LEU A 55 -13.56 2.04 -15.59
N MET A 56 -13.80 0.88 -16.19
CA MET A 56 -14.85 -0.07 -15.73
C MET A 56 -14.56 -0.58 -14.31
N TRP A 57 -13.30 -0.90 -14.02
CA TRP A 57 -12.90 -1.37 -12.69
C TRP A 57 -13.06 -0.27 -11.63
N VAL A 58 -12.68 0.97 -11.97
CA VAL A 58 -12.82 2.13 -11.07
C VAL A 58 -14.29 2.43 -10.82
N SER A 59 -15.13 2.46 -11.88
CA SER A 59 -16.57 2.73 -11.73
C SER A 59 -17.28 1.70 -10.86
N ALA A 60 -16.87 0.43 -10.92
CA ALA A 60 -17.41 -0.63 -10.08
C ALA A 60 -16.98 -0.53 -8.60
N ARG A 61 -15.90 0.22 -8.30
CA ARG A 61 -15.30 0.33 -6.94
C ARG A 61 -15.35 1.74 -6.34
N MET A 62 -15.77 2.75 -7.10
CA MET A 62 -15.87 4.16 -6.63
C MET A 62 -16.71 4.35 -5.36
N LEU A 63 -17.62 3.43 -5.04
CA LEU A 63 -18.45 3.49 -3.84
C LEU A 63 -17.66 3.37 -2.53
N HIS A 64 -16.37 2.98 -2.58
CA HIS A 64 -15.59 2.66 -1.38
C HIS A 64 -14.28 3.45 -1.23
N PHE A 65 -13.99 4.39 -2.16
CA PHE A 65 -12.73 5.10 -2.18
C PHE A 65 -12.88 6.54 -2.70
N ASP A 66 -12.35 7.51 -1.96
CA ASP A 66 -12.35 8.91 -2.40
C ASP A 66 -11.25 9.15 -3.47
N VAL A 67 -11.60 8.84 -4.71
CA VAL A 67 -10.73 8.99 -5.88
C VAL A 67 -10.32 10.44 -6.09
N VAL A 68 -11.22 11.38 -5.82
CA VAL A 68 -10.98 12.82 -6.04
C VAL A 68 -9.93 13.34 -5.07
N THR A 69 -10.09 13.06 -3.78
CA THR A 69 -9.10 13.40 -2.75
C THR A 69 -7.73 12.81 -3.07
N ARG A 70 -7.69 11.55 -3.53
CA ARG A 70 -6.45 10.92 -3.93
C ARG A 70 -5.80 11.63 -5.11
N MET A 71 -6.51 11.84 -6.22
CA MET A 71 -5.96 12.50 -7.40
C MET A 71 -5.45 13.91 -7.11
N MET A 72 -6.17 14.67 -6.29
CA MET A 72 -5.75 15.99 -5.84
C MET A 72 -4.47 15.93 -4.99
N THR A 73 -4.36 14.94 -4.11
CA THR A 73 -3.16 14.75 -3.28
C THR A 73 -1.97 14.31 -4.13
N GLU A 74 -2.17 13.36 -5.05
CA GLU A 74 -1.13 12.88 -5.97
C GLU A 74 -0.60 13.99 -6.88
N ALA A 75 -1.44 14.96 -7.27
CA ALA A 75 -0.97 16.13 -8.03
C ALA A 75 0.12 16.91 -7.27
N ARG A 76 0.01 17.02 -5.95
CA ARG A 76 1.04 17.64 -5.09
C ARG A 76 2.29 16.76 -5.00
N VAL A 77 2.08 15.46 -4.81
CA VAL A 77 3.16 14.47 -4.74
C VAL A 77 4.03 14.46 -6.00
N MET A 78 3.47 14.75 -7.19
CA MET A 78 4.29 14.91 -8.41
C MET A 78 5.35 15.99 -8.26
N PHE A 79 5.05 17.10 -7.59
CA PHE A 79 6.03 18.17 -7.34
C PHE A 79 7.04 17.78 -6.26
N ASP A 80 6.63 16.99 -5.26
CA ASP A 80 7.56 16.42 -4.30
C ASP A 80 8.58 15.50 -5.00
N TYR A 81 8.14 14.62 -5.90
CA TYR A 81 9.02 13.79 -6.72
C TYR A 81 9.97 14.59 -7.61
N MET A 82 9.50 15.69 -8.24
CA MET A 82 10.36 16.60 -8.98
C MET A 82 11.41 17.23 -8.07
N HIS A 83 10.97 17.74 -6.92
CA HIS A 83 11.86 18.35 -5.93
C HIS A 83 12.92 17.37 -5.43
N TRP A 84 12.54 16.19 -5.02
CA TRP A 84 13.47 15.16 -4.55
C TRP A 84 14.45 14.70 -5.62
N THR A 85 14.04 14.73 -6.90
CA THR A 85 14.95 14.41 -8.00
C THR A 85 15.95 15.52 -8.24
N LEU A 86 15.51 16.78 -8.26
CA LEU A 86 16.38 17.91 -8.66
C LEU A 86 17.22 18.45 -7.51
N LEU A 87 16.65 18.51 -6.33
CA LEU A 87 17.27 19.03 -5.12
C LEU A 87 16.99 18.09 -3.95
N PRO A 88 17.63 16.88 -3.93
CA PRO A 88 17.38 15.91 -2.89
C PRO A 88 17.70 16.50 -1.50
N ASN A 89 16.66 16.62 -0.69
CA ASN A 89 16.77 16.97 0.72
C ASN A 89 16.66 15.69 1.55
N LEU A 90 17.69 15.39 2.33
CA LEU A 90 17.73 14.18 3.16
C LEU A 90 16.60 14.11 4.18
N ASP A 91 16.12 15.25 4.68
CA ASP A 91 15.01 15.30 5.64
C ASP A 91 13.67 14.89 5.01
N SER A 92 13.55 15.03 3.69
CA SER A 92 12.36 14.64 2.94
C SER A 92 12.40 13.19 2.46
N LEU A 93 13.60 12.58 2.38
CA LEU A 93 13.80 11.23 1.89
C LEU A 93 13.66 10.23 3.03
N THR A 94 12.54 9.48 3.04
CA THR A 94 12.19 8.50 4.07
C THR A 94 11.45 7.31 3.45
N LEU A 95 11.40 6.16 4.12
CA LEU A 95 10.66 5.00 3.61
C LEU A 95 9.15 5.18 3.65
N PHE A 96 8.65 5.92 4.65
CA PHE A 96 7.24 6.10 4.91
C PHE A 96 6.83 7.55 4.77
N HIS A 97 5.67 7.79 4.15
CA HIS A 97 5.07 9.09 3.89
C HIS A 97 3.58 9.10 4.24
N ASP A 98 3.21 8.40 5.31
CA ASP A 98 1.83 8.25 5.78
C ASP A 98 1.29 9.49 6.52
N ASP A 99 2.15 10.45 6.81
CA ASP A 99 1.83 11.74 7.43
C ASP A 99 1.49 12.85 6.40
N ILE A 100 1.42 12.51 5.10
CA ILE A 100 0.99 13.47 4.08
C ILE A 100 -0.50 13.81 4.26
N VAL A 101 -0.78 15.11 4.43
CA VAL A 101 -2.15 15.61 4.57
C VAL A 101 -2.90 15.46 3.24
N PRO A 102 -4.01 14.69 3.19
CA PRO A 102 -4.83 14.57 2.00
C PRO A 102 -5.44 15.90 1.56
N SER A 103 -5.56 16.10 0.25
CA SER A 103 -6.23 17.28 -0.32
C SER A 103 -7.75 17.11 -0.26
N LYS A 104 -8.42 17.85 0.61
CA LYS A 104 -9.88 17.81 0.75
C LYS A 104 -10.62 18.69 -0.25
N GLY A 105 -9.90 19.59 -0.92
CA GLY A 105 -10.41 20.48 -1.94
C GLY A 105 -9.29 21.19 -2.71
N LEU A 106 -9.66 22.00 -3.70
CA LEU A 106 -8.67 22.73 -4.53
C LEU A 106 -7.84 23.73 -3.73
N LEU A 107 -8.39 24.27 -2.65
CA LEU A 107 -7.73 25.25 -1.79
C LEU A 107 -7.41 24.69 -0.38
N ASP A 108 -7.67 23.42 -0.16
CA ASP A 108 -7.39 22.75 1.11
C ASP A 108 -6.55 21.47 0.89
N PRO A 109 -5.22 21.60 0.97
CA PRO A 109 -4.42 22.84 1.10
C PRO A 109 -4.32 23.61 -0.23
N SER A 110 -3.99 24.91 -0.16
CA SER A 110 -3.88 25.80 -1.35
C SER A 110 -2.85 25.34 -2.39
N THR A 111 -1.86 24.55 -1.96
CA THR A 111 -0.86 23.90 -2.84
C THR A 111 -1.48 22.93 -3.83
N THR A 112 -2.71 22.46 -3.59
CA THR A 112 -3.42 21.54 -4.50
C THR A 112 -3.73 22.22 -5.84
N LEU A 113 -4.33 23.41 -5.81
CA LEU A 113 -4.63 24.16 -7.04
C LEU A 113 -3.35 24.52 -7.79
N ALA A 114 -2.33 24.99 -7.06
CA ALA A 114 -1.04 25.33 -7.65
C ALA A 114 -0.39 24.10 -8.36
N ALA A 115 -0.49 22.92 -7.76
CA ALA A 115 0.02 21.69 -8.37
C ALA A 115 -0.74 21.32 -9.63
N ILE A 116 -2.07 21.37 -9.62
CA ILE A 116 -2.89 21.05 -10.80
C ILE A 116 -2.59 22.02 -11.95
N VAL A 117 -2.52 23.33 -11.67
CA VAL A 117 -2.19 24.35 -12.67
C VAL A 117 -0.75 24.14 -13.18
N GLY A 118 0.19 23.82 -12.30
CA GLY A 118 1.58 23.54 -12.67
C GLY A 118 1.70 22.33 -13.59
N ILE A 119 1.00 21.21 -13.30
CA ILE A 119 0.95 20.02 -14.18
C ILE A 119 0.38 20.41 -15.56
N ALA A 120 -0.74 21.11 -15.58
CA ALA A 120 -1.36 21.55 -16.83
C ALA A 120 -0.42 22.45 -17.65
N ALA A 121 0.29 23.37 -17.01
CA ALA A 121 1.26 24.23 -17.66
C ALA A 121 2.45 23.45 -18.23
N LEU A 122 3.02 22.49 -17.47
CA LEU A 122 4.12 21.64 -17.95
C LEU A 122 3.68 20.78 -19.15
N LEU A 123 2.50 20.19 -19.11
CA LEU A 123 1.95 19.44 -20.25
C LEU A 123 1.70 20.34 -21.47
N ALA A 124 1.18 21.56 -21.25
CA ALA A 124 1.00 22.54 -22.33
C ALA A 124 2.35 22.93 -22.96
N VAL A 125 3.39 23.15 -22.13
CA VAL A 125 4.76 23.40 -22.61
C VAL A 125 5.29 22.21 -23.43
N ALA A 126 5.08 20.99 -22.97
CA ALA A 126 5.51 19.79 -23.69
C ALA A 126 4.85 19.69 -25.07
N LEU A 127 3.53 19.92 -25.16
CA LEU A 127 2.79 19.89 -26.41
C LEU A 127 3.22 21.04 -27.35
N TRP A 128 3.41 22.23 -26.82
CA TRP A 128 3.85 23.40 -27.59
C TRP A 128 5.27 23.23 -28.13
N GLN A 129 6.19 22.75 -27.27
CA GLN A 129 7.61 22.59 -27.62
C GLN A 129 7.91 21.28 -28.38
N ARG A 130 6.91 20.43 -28.60
CA ARG A 130 7.10 19.09 -29.19
C ARG A 130 7.91 19.11 -30.50
N LYS A 131 7.69 20.10 -31.37
CA LYS A 131 8.40 20.20 -32.66
C LYS A 131 9.73 20.95 -32.57
N SER A 132 9.80 21.99 -31.73
CA SER A 132 10.98 22.87 -31.60
C SER A 132 12.04 22.31 -30.64
N ARG A 133 11.60 21.63 -29.57
CA ARG A 133 12.47 21.05 -28.53
C ARG A 133 11.98 19.64 -28.16
N PRO A 134 12.13 18.67 -29.05
CA PRO A 134 11.53 17.35 -28.85
C PRO A 134 12.02 16.63 -27.61
N MET A 135 13.29 16.78 -27.22
CA MET A 135 13.82 16.13 -26.02
C MET A 135 13.25 16.73 -24.73
N LEU A 136 12.99 18.03 -24.69
CA LEU A 136 12.28 18.67 -23.57
C LEU A 136 10.85 18.11 -23.44
N ALA A 137 10.14 18.08 -24.57
CA ALA A 137 8.77 17.56 -24.60
C ALA A 137 8.72 16.07 -24.21
N LEU A 138 9.63 15.25 -24.74
CA LEU A 138 9.73 13.85 -24.42
C LEU A 138 9.99 13.64 -22.92
N GLY A 139 10.91 14.39 -22.33
CA GLY A 139 11.24 14.26 -20.92
C GLY A 139 10.07 14.59 -20.00
N ILE A 140 9.34 15.68 -20.28
CA ILE A 140 8.15 16.05 -19.51
C ILE A 140 7.07 14.96 -19.63
N LEU A 141 6.76 14.52 -20.86
CA LEU A 141 5.74 13.48 -21.09
C LEU A 141 6.16 12.15 -20.46
N TRP A 142 7.44 11.79 -20.50
CA TRP A 142 7.98 10.60 -19.86
C TRP A 142 7.76 10.61 -18.36
N PHE A 143 8.08 11.72 -17.69
CA PHE A 143 7.90 11.87 -16.25
C PHE A 143 6.45 11.63 -15.83
N PHE A 144 5.50 12.34 -16.45
CA PHE A 144 4.09 12.18 -16.12
C PHE A 144 3.53 10.81 -16.52
N SER A 145 3.96 10.27 -17.66
CA SER A 145 3.57 8.91 -18.06
C SER A 145 3.97 7.86 -17.04
N GLY A 146 5.15 7.98 -16.44
CA GLY A 146 5.63 7.03 -15.45
C GLY A 146 4.81 6.99 -14.17
N HIS A 147 4.21 8.10 -13.82
CA HIS A 147 3.36 8.21 -12.64
C HIS A 147 1.87 7.92 -12.91
N LEU A 148 1.45 7.75 -14.17
CA LEU A 148 0.04 7.59 -14.50
C LEU A 148 -0.59 6.37 -13.83
N LEU A 149 0.13 5.26 -13.68
CA LEU A 149 -0.36 4.05 -13.03
C LEU A 149 -0.54 4.24 -11.51
N THR A 150 0.44 4.84 -10.86
CA THR A 150 0.55 4.90 -9.40
C THR A 150 -0.02 6.18 -8.81
N GLY A 151 -0.01 7.26 -9.58
CA GLY A 151 -0.45 8.61 -9.18
C GLY A 151 -1.88 8.94 -9.58
N THR A 152 -2.76 7.95 -9.81
CA THR A 152 -4.14 8.22 -10.23
C THR A 152 -5.16 7.46 -9.37
N VAL A 153 -5.96 6.61 -10.02
CA VAL A 153 -7.16 5.98 -9.44
C VAL A 153 -6.90 4.66 -8.71
N ILE A 154 -5.71 4.08 -8.87
CA ILE A 154 -5.42 2.77 -8.26
C ILE A 154 -5.12 2.97 -6.77
N PRO A 155 -5.77 2.24 -5.86
CA PRO A 155 -5.61 2.41 -4.41
C PRO A 155 -4.31 1.77 -3.88
N LEU A 156 -3.18 2.24 -4.38
CA LEU A 156 -1.85 1.89 -3.88
C LEU A 156 -1.44 2.85 -2.76
N ILE A 157 -0.37 2.53 -2.03
CA ILE A 157 0.26 3.47 -1.10
C ILE A 157 0.57 4.77 -1.84
N LEU A 158 0.23 5.90 -1.22
CA LEU A 158 0.24 7.21 -1.87
C LEU A 158 1.64 7.57 -2.41
N VAL A 159 2.65 7.45 -1.58
CA VAL A 159 4.03 7.84 -1.92
C VAL A 159 5.00 6.70 -1.66
N PHE A 160 5.80 6.40 -2.68
CA PHE A 160 6.97 5.55 -2.58
C PHE A 160 8.10 6.13 -3.43
N GLU A 161 9.25 6.45 -2.84
CA GLU A 161 10.41 7.05 -3.53
C GLU A 161 10.87 6.22 -4.73
N HIS A 162 10.91 4.90 -4.61
CA HIS A 162 11.36 4.02 -5.69
C HIS A 162 10.49 4.06 -6.95
N ARG A 163 9.23 4.50 -6.86
CA ARG A 163 8.36 4.68 -8.04
C ARG A 163 8.82 5.81 -8.94
N ASN A 164 9.52 6.79 -8.36
CA ASN A 164 10.07 7.93 -9.09
C ASN A 164 11.35 7.59 -9.88
N TYR A 165 11.99 6.43 -9.62
CA TYR A 165 13.28 6.09 -10.22
C TYR A 165 13.26 6.14 -11.76
N PHE A 166 12.32 5.45 -12.40
CA PHE A 166 12.24 5.43 -13.85
C PHE A 166 11.65 6.72 -14.47
N PRO A 167 10.59 7.32 -13.89
CA PRO A 167 10.10 8.62 -14.32
C PRO A 167 11.11 9.76 -14.20
N SER A 168 11.98 9.76 -13.19
CA SER A 168 12.97 10.81 -12.97
C SER A 168 13.96 10.97 -14.14
N ALA A 169 14.23 9.89 -14.90
CA ALA A 169 15.02 9.97 -16.13
C ALA A 169 14.45 10.96 -17.14
N GLY A 170 13.11 11.06 -17.23
CA GLY A 170 12.44 12.06 -18.07
C GLY A 170 12.67 13.49 -17.61
N LEU A 171 12.63 13.72 -16.29
CA LEU A 171 12.87 15.04 -15.72
C LEU A 171 14.33 15.48 -16.00
N LEU A 172 15.29 14.59 -15.79
CA LEU A 172 16.70 14.85 -16.09
C LEU A 172 16.94 15.09 -17.59
N LEU A 173 16.27 14.33 -18.46
CA LEU A 173 16.30 14.56 -19.92
C LEU A 173 15.75 15.95 -20.28
N SER A 174 14.66 16.38 -19.65
CA SER A 174 14.09 17.71 -19.87
C SER A 174 15.08 18.83 -19.53
N ILE A 175 15.79 18.70 -18.41
CA ILE A 175 16.81 19.69 -17.99
C ILE A 175 18.01 19.65 -18.94
N ALA A 176 18.51 18.47 -19.26
CA ALA A 176 19.62 18.32 -20.20
C ALA A 176 19.30 18.93 -21.57
N ALA A 177 18.06 18.85 -22.03
CA ALA A 177 17.60 19.46 -23.28
C ALA A 177 17.57 20.99 -23.27
N LEU A 178 17.66 21.63 -22.10
CA LEU A 178 17.75 23.08 -21.97
C LEU A 178 19.21 23.61 -22.06
N ILE A 179 20.21 22.74 -21.83
CA ILE A 179 21.64 23.12 -21.75
C ILE A 179 22.24 23.59 -23.09
N PRO A 180 21.94 23.02 -24.27
CA PRO A 180 22.64 23.30 -25.53
C PRO A 180 22.48 24.69 -26.13
N GLN A 181 21.76 25.62 -25.50
CA GLN A 181 21.49 26.94 -26.07
C GLN A 181 22.57 27.99 -25.77
N PHE A 182 23.64 27.60 -25.12
CA PHE A 182 24.73 28.49 -24.70
C PHE A 182 25.96 28.28 -25.56
N ASN A 183 26.12 29.11 -26.60
CA ASN A 183 27.17 28.96 -27.65
C ASN A 183 28.44 29.78 -27.43
N SER A 184 28.79 30.16 -26.21
CA SER A 184 30.07 30.86 -25.95
C SER A 184 31.02 30.01 -25.10
N ALA A 185 32.33 30.20 -25.25
CA ALA A 185 33.35 29.52 -24.46
C ALA A 185 33.25 29.80 -22.96
N TRP A 186 32.73 30.97 -22.57
CA TRP A 186 32.47 31.31 -21.20
C TRP A 186 31.31 30.50 -20.64
N ASN A 187 30.26 30.33 -21.41
CA ASN A 187 29.11 29.51 -21.06
C ASN A 187 29.49 28.01 -20.94
N ALA A 188 30.39 27.50 -21.78
CA ALA A 188 30.88 26.12 -21.67
C ALA A 188 31.61 25.86 -20.35
N ARG A 189 32.43 26.80 -19.88
CA ARG A 189 33.10 26.68 -18.57
C ARG A 189 32.07 26.73 -17.41
N ALA A 190 31.16 27.69 -17.46
CA ALA A 190 30.11 27.80 -16.43
C ALA A 190 29.24 26.54 -16.34
N ILE A 191 28.87 25.95 -17.51
CA ILE A 191 28.11 24.68 -17.57
C ILE A 191 28.96 23.53 -17.00
N SER A 192 30.24 23.43 -17.36
CA SER A 192 31.12 22.36 -16.85
C SER A 192 31.30 22.45 -15.34
N VAL A 193 31.52 23.64 -14.82
CA VAL A 193 31.62 23.88 -13.35
C VAL A 193 30.30 23.58 -12.67
N GLY A 194 29.18 24.09 -13.20
CA GLY A 194 27.84 23.82 -12.64
C GLY A 194 27.48 22.33 -12.63
N THR A 195 27.79 21.62 -13.73
CA THR A 195 27.58 20.16 -13.81
C THR A 195 28.49 19.42 -12.83
N GLY A 196 29.75 19.84 -12.68
CA GLY A 196 30.67 19.29 -11.69
C GLY A 196 30.18 19.51 -10.25
N CYS A 197 29.73 20.72 -9.92
CA CYS A 197 29.12 21.01 -8.61
C CYS A 197 27.86 20.18 -8.36
N LEU A 198 27.00 20.06 -9.35
CA LEU A 198 25.78 19.23 -9.25
C LEU A 198 26.12 17.75 -9.04
N PHE A 199 27.11 17.23 -9.78
CA PHE A 199 27.59 15.86 -9.59
C PHE A 199 28.13 15.63 -8.18
N LEU A 200 28.95 16.56 -7.66
CA LEU A 200 29.48 16.49 -6.30
C LEU A 200 28.35 16.58 -5.26
N PHE A 201 27.36 17.41 -5.49
CA PHE A 201 26.17 17.51 -4.63
C PHE A 201 25.40 16.19 -4.58
N TYR A 202 25.11 15.58 -5.73
CA TYR A 202 24.42 14.27 -5.76
C TYR A 202 25.29 13.16 -5.17
N ALA A 203 26.59 13.14 -5.43
CA ALA A 203 27.50 12.16 -4.83
C ALA A 203 27.54 12.28 -3.32
N PHE A 204 27.59 13.51 -2.79
CA PHE A 204 27.58 13.78 -1.36
C PHE A 204 26.24 13.40 -0.70
N THR A 205 25.10 13.80 -1.26
CA THR A 205 23.78 13.45 -0.73
C THR A 205 23.55 11.95 -0.79
N THR A 206 23.98 11.27 -1.88
CA THR A 206 23.93 9.81 -1.99
C THR A 206 24.81 9.13 -0.95
N HIS A 207 26.00 9.65 -0.68
CA HIS A 207 26.87 9.13 0.36
C HIS A 207 26.22 9.24 1.75
N LEU A 208 25.69 10.42 2.09
CA LEU A 208 24.97 10.59 3.36
C LEU A 208 23.77 9.65 3.49
N ARG A 209 22.97 9.51 2.42
CA ARG A 209 21.85 8.56 2.41
C ARG A 209 22.32 7.11 2.57
N SER A 210 23.45 6.73 1.96
CA SER A 210 24.02 5.39 2.15
C SER A 210 24.44 5.11 3.59
N MET A 211 24.87 6.12 4.32
CA MET A 211 25.17 5.98 5.75
C MET A 211 23.91 5.69 6.59
N GLU A 212 22.77 6.31 6.25
CA GLU A 212 21.49 5.98 6.89
C GLU A 212 21.08 4.52 6.62
N TRP A 213 21.35 4.00 5.42
CA TRP A 213 21.09 2.62 5.02
C TRP A 213 22.12 1.60 5.53
N SER A 214 23.12 2.03 6.30
CA SER A 214 24.21 1.15 6.79
C SER A 214 23.71 0.05 7.73
N SER A 215 22.59 0.27 8.42
CA SER A 215 21.93 -0.73 9.26
C SER A 215 20.44 -0.47 9.39
N PRO A 216 19.60 -1.50 9.64
CA PRO A 216 18.17 -1.31 9.83
C PRO A 216 17.84 -0.33 10.97
N ILE A 217 18.61 -0.34 12.05
CA ILE A 217 18.36 0.56 13.17
C ILE A 217 18.71 2.01 12.85
N ASN A 218 19.77 2.27 12.07
CA ASN A 218 20.14 3.61 11.65
C ASN A 218 19.08 4.19 10.71
N LEU A 219 18.61 3.38 9.75
CA LEU A 219 17.57 3.78 8.83
C LEU A 219 16.27 4.12 9.55
N ALA A 220 15.79 3.22 10.41
CA ALA A 220 14.55 3.44 11.15
C ALA A 220 14.66 4.61 12.13
N ALA A 221 15.80 4.80 12.78
CA ALA A 221 16.03 5.95 13.66
C ALA A 221 16.04 7.28 12.87
N SER A 222 16.68 7.29 11.70
CA SER A 222 16.68 8.45 10.79
C SER A 222 15.26 8.78 10.33
N ASP A 223 14.53 7.81 9.80
CA ASP A 223 13.16 8.00 9.32
C ASP A 223 12.21 8.48 10.43
N ALA A 224 12.29 7.87 11.62
CA ALA A 224 11.48 8.28 12.77
C ALA A 224 11.81 9.70 13.28
N SER A 225 13.06 10.12 13.16
CA SER A 225 13.46 11.49 13.55
C SER A 225 13.01 12.55 12.55
N LYS A 226 13.03 12.23 11.24
CA LYS A 226 12.59 13.11 10.16
C LYS A 226 11.07 13.23 10.09
N ARG A 227 10.36 12.15 10.46
CA ARG A 227 8.90 12.07 10.42
C ARG A 227 8.31 11.67 11.78
N PRO A 228 8.31 12.58 12.74
CA PRO A 228 7.85 12.29 14.10
C PRO A 228 6.36 11.97 14.19
N ASN A 229 5.56 12.40 13.20
CA ASN A 229 4.12 12.16 13.12
C ASN A 229 3.75 10.95 12.22
N SER A 230 4.72 10.35 11.52
CA SER A 230 4.49 9.13 10.74
C SER A 230 4.31 7.94 11.66
N SER A 231 3.10 7.38 11.66
CA SER A 231 2.77 6.18 12.44
C SER A 231 3.64 4.98 12.03
N ALA A 232 3.86 4.82 10.72
CA ALA A 232 4.65 3.72 10.16
C ALA A 232 6.14 3.84 10.50
N SER A 233 6.73 5.05 10.41
CA SER A 233 8.14 5.28 10.79
C SER A 233 8.38 5.02 12.27
N GLN A 234 7.48 5.50 13.13
CA GLN A 234 7.57 5.30 14.58
C GLN A 234 7.39 3.83 14.96
N TYR A 235 6.41 3.15 14.34
CA TYR A 235 6.19 1.71 14.50
C TYR A 235 7.44 0.90 14.13
N GLU A 236 8.02 1.15 12.96
CA GLU A 236 9.18 0.39 12.48
C GLU A 236 10.41 0.61 13.37
N TYR A 237 10.64 1.84 13.81
CA TYR A 237 11.72 2.11 14.74
C TYR A 237 11.54 1.42 16.09
N ALA A 238 10.35 1.49 16.68
CA ALA A 238 10.05 0.80 17.91
C ALA A 238 10.17 -0.73 17.77
N ARG A 239 9.67 -1.30 16.66
CA ARG A 239 9.79 -2.72 16.35
C ARG A 239 11.25 -3.18 16.29
N ILE A 240 12.11 -2.42 15.61
CA ILE A 240 13.54 -2.73 15.51
C ILE A 240 14.22 -2.64 16.89
N LEU A 241 13.90 -1.61 17.67
CA LEU A 241 14.41 -1.49 19.05
C LEU A 241 14.04 -2.71 19.90
N LEU A 242 12.80 -3.22 19.77
CA LEU A 242 12.32 -4.38 20.50
C LEU A 242 12.98 -5.69 20.05
N THR A 243 13.23 -5.84 18.74
CA THR A 243 13.80 -7.08 18.17
C THR A 243 15.32 -7.16 18.28
N THR A 244 16.02 -6.03 18.26
CA THR A 244 17.49 -5.97 18.26
C THR A 244 18.08 -6.23 19.66
N THR A 245 17.27 -6.10 20.71
CA THR A 245 17.70 -6.20 22.11
C THR A 245 17.96 -7.63 22.62
N LYS A 246 18.07 -8.60 21.73
CA LYS A 246 18.30 -10.01 22.13
C LYS A 246 19.70 -10.29 22.70
N ASN A 247 20.69 -9.40 22.49
CA ASN A 247 22.10 -9.62 22.85
C ASN A 247 22.67 -8.44 23.66
N GLY A 248 22.25 -8.25 24.91
CA GLY A 248 22.79 -7.21 25.79
C GLY A 248 21.83 -6.80 26.91
N ASP A 249 22.08 -5.65 27.58
CA ASP A 249 21.05 -5.05 28.45
C ASP A 249 20.01 -4.32 27.58
N PRO A 250 18.86 -4.95 27.37
CA PRO A 250 17.89 -4.45 26.41
C PRO A 250 16.98 -3.36 26.98
N GLU A 251 17.04 -3.11 28.29
CA GLU A 251 16.03 -2.33 28.98
C GLU A 251 15.93 -0.87 28.52
N PRO A 252 17.03 -0.12 28.29
CA PRO A 252 16.92 1.27 27.81
C PRO A 252 16.27 1.37 26.42
N MET A 253 16.56 0.41 25.54
CA MET A 253 15.98 0.38 24.19
C MET A 253 14.50 -0.02 24.23
N ARG A 254 14.14 -0.96 25.11
CA ARG A 254 12.74 -1.36 25.34
C ARG A 254 11.92 -0.19 25.89
N GLN A 255 12.44 0.52 26.88
CA GLN A 255 11.78 1.71 27.43
C GLN A 255 11.56 2.77 26.36
N LYS A 256 12.56 3.03 25.52
CA LYS A 256 12.43 3.94 24.38
C LYS A 256 11.36 3.48 23.40
N ALA A 257 11.33 2.19 23.06
CA ALA A 257 10.33 1.63 22.15
C ALA A 257 8.92 1.77 22.72
N PHE A 258 8.71 1.43 24.00
CA PHE A 258 7.41 1.59 24.65
C PHE A 258 6.98 3.06 24.69
N ALA A 259 7.86 3.99 25.03
CA ALA A 259 7.55 5.42 25.04
C ALA A 259 7.13 5.95 23.64
N ILE A 260 7.78 5.47 22.57
CA ILE A 260 7.39 5.80 21.19
C ILE A 260 5.98 5.26 20.89
N LEU A 261 5.75 3.97 21.16
CA LEU A 261 4.49 3.31 20.86
C LEU A 261 3.33 3.88 21.69
N GLU A 262 3.55 4.19 22.96
CA GLU A 262 2.54 4.81 23.84
C GLU A 262 2.13 6.18 23.33
N ARG A 263 3.08 6.99 22.88
CA ARG A 263 2.81 8.29 22.25
C ARG A 263 1.94 8.11 21.01
N MET A 264 2.28 7.15 20.13
CA MET A 264 1.52 6.86 18.91
C MET A 264 0.16 6.22 19.23
N ALA A 265 0.08 5.38 20.24
CA ALA A 265 -1.18 4.80 20.69
C ALA A 265 -2.14 5.89 21.21
N ALA A 266 -1.64 6.90 21.89
CA ALA A 266 -2.43 8.01 22.40
C ALA A 266 -2.92 8.98 21.31
N ASP A 267 -2.25 9.05 20.15
CA ASP A 267 -2.67 9.89 19.02
C ASP A 267 -3.87 9.24 18.29
N PRO A 268 -5.03 9.90 18.21
CA PRO A 268 -6.22 9.36 17.54
C PRO A 268 -6.04 9.21 16.02
N ASN A 269 -5.11 9.95 15.41
CA ASN A 269 -4.83 9.90 13.99
C ASN A 269 -3.81 8.81 13.62
N ALA A 270 -2.99 8.36 14.58
CA ALA A 270 -2.02 7.31 14.34
C ALA A 270 -2.70 5.95 14.16
N GLU A 271 -2.06 5.06 13.40
CA GLU A 271 -2.57 3.71 13.19
C GLU A 271 -2.61 2.87 14.48
N ALA A 272 -3.64 2.05 14.62
CA ALA A 272 -3.83 1.13 15.74
C ALA A 272 -2.81 -0.03 15.77
N THR A 273 -1.99 -0.17 14.74
CA THR A 273 -0.83 -1.09 14.72
C THR A 273 0.13 -0.84 15.87
N ASN A 274 0.31 0.41 16.29
CA ASN A 274 1.13 0.77 17.45
C ASN A 274 0.55 0.21 18.76
N ASN A 275 -0.77 0.24 18.90
CA ASN A 275 -1.47 -0.35 20.04
C ASN A 275 -1.30 -1.87 20.08
N GLN A 276 -1.44 -2.52 18.91
CA GLN A 276 -1.25 -3.96 18.77
C GLN A 276 0.18 -4.38 19.16
N LEU A 277 1.20 -3.64 18.70
CA LEU A 277 2.59 -3.92 19.02
C LEU A 277 2.88 -3.80 20.53
N LEU A 278 2.33 -2.78 21.21
CA LEU A 278 2.40 -2.62 22.66
C LEU A 278 1.84 -3.85 23.38
N ILE A 279 0.65 -4.28 23.01
CA ILE A 279 -0.02 -5.42 23.64
C ILE A 279 0.78 -6.70 23.46
N VAL A 280 1.26 -6.97 22.23
CA VAL A 280 2.04 -8.19 21.95
C VAL A 280 3.35 -8.19 22.71
N TYR A 281 4.13 -7.10 22.67
CA TYR A 281 5.43 -7.07 23.35
C TYR A 281 5.33 -6.95 24.87
N ALA A 282 4.27 -6.34 25.42
CA ALA A 282 4.01 -6.42 26.86
C ALA A 282 3.81 -7.87 27.29
N ASN A 283 3.05 -8.66 26.54
CA ASN A 283 2.87 -10.09 26.81
C ASN A 283 4.19 -10.88 26.63
N GLU A 284 4.95 -10.63 25.55
CA GLU A 284 6.26 -11.27 25.33
C GLU A 284 7.23 -11.03 26.49
N LEU A 285 7.24 -9.81 27.00
CA LEU A 285 8.09 -9.39 28.11
C LEU A 285 7.49 -9.68 29.48
N LYS A 286 6.32 -10.33 29.54
CA LYS A 286 5.56 -10.61 30.78
C LYS A 286 5.27 -9.35 31.60
N ARG A 287 5.06 -8.25 30.94
CA ARG A 287 4.62 -6.98 31.55
C ARG A 287 3.09 -6.90 31.56
N PRO A 288 2.47 -6.19 32.52
CA PRO A 288 1.05 -5.93 32.47
C PRO A 288 0.68 -5.12 31.24
N VAL A 289 -0.42 -5.53 30.58
CA VAL A 289 -1.01 -4.77 29.45
C VAL A 289 -1.84 -3.63 30.03
N ASP A 290 -1.52 -2.39 29.71
CA ASP A 290 -2.32 -1.24 30.14
C ASP A 290 -3.67 -1.23 29.38
N PRO A 291 -4.83 -1.23 30.08
CA PRO A 291 -6.13 -1.15 29.45
C PRO A 291 -6.31 0.03 28.48
N LYS A 292 -5.61 1.16 28.74
CA LYS A 292 -5.65 2.34 27.87
C LYS A 292 -5.19 2.06 26.44
N TRP A 293 -4.31 1.07 26.23
CA TRP A 293 -3.88 0.70 24.88
C TRP A 293 -5.02 0.04 24.09
N TRP A 294 -5.85 -0.75 24.78
CA TRP A 294 -7.07 -1.33 24.21
C TRP A 294 -8.13 -0.26 23.96
N ASP A 295 -8.40 0.59 24.96
CA ASP A 295 -9.40 1.65 24.85
C ASP A 295 -9.10 2.58 23.66
N SER A 296 -7.84 2.97 23.52
CA SER A 296 -7.40 3.78 22.37
C SER A 296 -7.57 3.06 21.04
N MET A 297 -7.22 1.76 20.95
CA MET A 297 -7.41 0.98 19.72
C MET A 297 -8.88 0.87 19.35
N ILE A 298 -9.74 0.60 20.32
CA ILE A 298 -11.21 0.52 20.14
C ILE A 298 -11.76 1.88 19.70
N ALA A 299 -11.33 2.98 20.32
CA ALA A 299 -11.74 4.33 19.93
C ALA A 299 -11.36 4.66 18.49
N LYS A 300 -10.16 4.31 18.05
CA LYS A 300 -9.72 4.47 16.65
C LYS A 300 -10.61 3.70 15.69
N PHE A 301 -10.87 2.42 15.97
CA PHE A 301 -11.75 1.58 15.15
C PHE A 301 -13.22 2.02 15.18
N SER A 302 -13.69 2.63 16.27
CA SER A 302 -15.04 3.18 16.34
C SER A 302 -15.19 4.46 15.51
N SER A 303 -14.13 5.29 15.46
CA SER A 303 -14.16 6.59 14.78
C SER A 303 -13.98 6.49 13.26
N ARG A 304 -13.30 5.47 12.78
CA ARG A 304 -13.00 5.29 11.36
C ARG A 304 -12.84 3.82 10.99
N LYS A 305 -13.05 3.53 9.72
CA LYS A 305 -12.77 2.20 9.15
C LYS A 305 -11.28 1.86 9.32
N PRO A 306 -10.92 0.66 9.81
CA PRO A 306 -9.54 0.21 9.85
C PRO A 306 -8.87 0.23 8.47
N THR A 307 -7.58 0.51 8.43
CA THR A 307 -6.75 0.26 7.24
C THR A 307 -6.51 -1.24 7.05
N SER A 308 -5.99 -1.66 5.89
CA SER A 308 -5.61 -3.07 5.66
C SER A 308 -4.52 -3.54 6.63
N THR A 309 -3.60 -2.66 6.98
CA THR A 309 -2.51 -2.92 7.94
C THR A 309 -3.07 -3.14 9.33
N GLU A 310 -3.99 -2.27 9.77
CA GLU A 310 -4.67 -2.38 11.07
C GLU A 310 -5.55 -3.64 11.16
N ALA A 311 -6.24 -3.99 10.07
CA ALA A 311 -7.01 -5.22 10.00
C ALA A 311 -6.12 -6.46 10.18
N THR A 312 -4.97 -6.48 9.48
CA THR A 312 -3.97 -7.55 9.63
C THR A 312 -3.40 -7.61 11.05
N ALA A 313 -3.14 -6.46 11.67
CA ALA A 313 -2.63 -6.37 13.04
C ALA A 313 -3.64 -6.93 14.06
N LEU A 314 -4.93 -6.62 13.93
CA LEU A 314 -5.96 -7.16 14.81
C LEU A 314 -6.12 -8.68 14.64
N VAL A 315 -6.07 -9.19 13.41
CA VAL A 315 -6.07 -10.64 13.15
C VAL A 315 -4.82 -11.31 13.74
N ALA A 316 -3.66 -10.68 13.66
CA ALA A 316 -2.42 -11.19 14.26
C ALA A 316 -2.51 -11.23 15.79
N LEU A 317 -3.17 -10.25 16.41
CA LEU A 317 -3.40 -10.24 17.86
C LEU A 317 -4.32 -11.40 18.29
N LEU A 318 -5.35 -11.72 17.51
CA LEU A 318 -6.18 -12.90 17.76
C LEU A 318 -5.37 -14.21 17.62
N LYS A 319 -4.48 -14.31 16.62
CA LYS A 319 -3.55 -15.46 16.50
C LYS A 319 -2.64 -15.61 17.72
N CYS A 320 -2.21 -14.48 18.32
CA CYS A 320 -1.46 -14.50 19.57
C CYS A 320 -2.29 -15.12 20.71
N TYR A 321 -3.60 -14.85 20.78
CA TYR A 321 -4.52 -15.50 21.72
C TYR A 321 -4.67 -17.00 21.47
N ASP A 322 -4.82 -17.38 20.19
CA ASP A 322 -4.96 -18.78 19.79
C ASP A 322 -3.73 -19.62 20.15
N ALA A 323 -2.55 -19.02 20.00
CA ALA A 323 -1.28 -19.65 20.38
C ALA A 323 -1.00 -19.64 21.91
N ALA A 324 -1.91 -19.10 22.71
CA ALA A 324 -1.75 -18.90 24.16
C ALA A 324 -0.49 -18.09 24.56
N PHE A 325 0.00 -17.29 23.62
CA PHE A 325 1.18 -16.44 23.81
C PHE A 325 0.80 -15.10 24.46
N CYS A 326 -0.38 -14.55 24.12
CA CYS A 326 -0.93 -13.35 24.73
C CYS A 326 -1.93 -13.70 25.84
N SER A 327 -1.97 -12.87 26.89
CA SER A 327 -3.02 -12.90 27.90
C SER A 327 -4.39 -12.63 27.24
N ARG A 328 -5.39 -13.44 27.63
CA ARG A 328 -6.72 -13.42 27.00
C ARG A 328 -7.61 -12.42 27.67
N ASP A 329 -7.67 -11.21 27.15
CA ASP A 329 -8.66 -10.21 27.50
C ASP A 329 -9.84 -10.29 26.52
N ILE A 330 -10.79 -11.15 26.88
CA ILE A 330 -11.95 -11.45 26.03
C ILE A 330 -12.82 -10.20 25.81
N GLY A 331 -12.96 -9.36 26.84
CA GLY A 331 -13.80 -8.16 26.78
C GLY A 331 -13.27 -7.13 25.78
N HIS A 332 -12.01 -6.77 25.89
CA HIS A 332 -11.38 -5.80 24.99
C HIS A 332 -11.23 -6.34 23.56
N MET A 333 -10.86 -7.62 23.40
CA MET A 333 -10.79 -8.22 22.05
C MET A 333 -12.16 -8.21 21.37
N ARG A 334 -13.22 -8.55 22.08
CA ARG A 334 -14.58 -8.49 21.55
C ARG A 334 -14.92 -7.06 21.11
N ALA A 335 -14.72 -6.07 21.97
CA ALA A 335 -15.01 -4.68 21.67
C ALA A 335 -14.21 -4.15 20.48
N ALA A 336 -12.92 -4.56 20.35
CA ALA A 336 -12.09 -4.20 19.23
C ALA A 336 -12.59 -4.80 17.90
N LEU A 337 -13.01 -6.08 17.90
CA LEU A 337 -13.57 -6.74 16.72
C LEU A 337 -14.93 -6.15 16.35
N GLU A 338 -15.80 -5.85 17.32
CA GLU A 338 -17.08 -5.18 17.09
C GLU A 338 -16.88 -3.80 16.46
N ALA A 339 -15.99 -2.98 17.02
CA ALA A 339 -15.66 -1.66 16.48
C ALA A 339 -15.06 -1.75 15.06
N ALA A 340 -14.11 -2.66 14.83
CA ALA A 340 -13.46 -2.82 13.54
C ALA A 340 -14.40 -3.32 12.43
N THR A 341 -15.47 -4.07 12.79
CA THR A 341 -16.46 -4.61 11.84
C THR A 341 -17.75 -3.79 11.73
N SER A 342 -17.88 -2.69 12.48
CA SER A 342 -19.06 -1.83 12.48
C SER A 342 -19.23 -1.01 11.19
N HIS A 343 -18.13 -0.73 10.49
CA HIS A 343 -18.14 0.12 9.30
C HIS A 343 -18.56 -0.63 8.04
N SER A 344 -19.28 0.06 7.16
CA SER A 344 -19.59 -0.46 5.82
C SER A 344 -18.31 -0.69 5.02
N GLY A 345 -18.24 -1.76 4.23
CA GLY A 345 -17.07 -2.05 3.41
C GLY A 345 -15.86 -2.60 4.18
N GLY A 346 -16.05 -3.22 5.34
CA GLY A 346 -14.99 -3.86 6.15
C GLY A 346 -14.28 -5.01 5.41
N TYR A 347 -13.08 -5.35 5.86
CA TYR A 347 -12.28 -6.44 5.29
C TYR A 347 -12.83 -7.81 5.66
N ALA A 348 -12.91 -8.74 4.69
CA ALA A 348 -13.40 -10.10 4.91
C ALA A 348 -12.65 -10.82 6.05
N MET A 349 -11.33 -10.62 6.14
CA MET A 349 -10.50 -11.21 7.19
C MET A 349 -10.93 -10.79 8.63
N LEU A 350 -11.45 -9.58 8.81
CA LEU A 350 -11.93 -9.14 10.13
C LEU A 350 -13.23 -9.84 10.52
N TYR A 351 -14.14 -9.99 9.57
CA TYR A 351 -15.37 -10.75 9.80
C TYR A 351 -15.07 -12.23 10.10
N ALA A 352 -14.17 -12.86 9.33
CA ALA A 352 -13.75 -14.23 9.60
C ALA A 352 -13.05 -14.38 10.95
N ALA A 353 -12.17 -13.45 11.32
CA ALA A 353 -11.53 -13.41 12.64
C ALA A 353 -12.56 -13.28 13.77
N PHE A 354 -13.56 -12.41 13.59
CA PHE A 354 -14.63 -12.26 14.57
C PHE A 354 -15.51 -13.51 14.65
N GLY A 355 -15.81 -14.17 13.54
CA GLY A 355 -16.51 -15.46 13.50
C GLY A 355 -15.79 -16.53 14.33
N ARG A 356 -14.48 -16.72 14.10
CA ARG A 356 -13.65 -17.64 14.90
C ARG A 356 -13.62 -17.27 16.39
N PHE A 357 -13.47 -15.99 16.67
CA PHE A 357 -13.46 -15.50 18.07
C PHE A 357 -14.81 -15.78 18.75
N ALA A 358 -15.92 -15.52 18.06
CA ALA A 358 -17.26 -15.76 18.58
C ALA A 358 -17.52 -17.25 18.87
N ALA A 359 -17.11 -18.14 17.95
CA ALA A 359 -17.25 -19.58 18.14
C ALA A 359 -16.37 -20.09 19.30
N LYS A 360 -15.10 -19.69 19.33
CA LYS A 360 -14.12 -20.28 20.24
C LYS A 360 -14.12 -19.70 21.66
N TYR A 361 -14.35 -18.38 21.78
CA TYR A 361 -14.18 -17.67 23.07
C TYR A 361 -15.48 -17.13 23.65
N LEU A 362 -16.54 -16.96 22.84
CA LEU A 362 -17.84 -16.48 23.31
C LEU A 362 -18.89 -17.58 23.37
N ASP A 363 -18.60 -18.77 22.83
CA ASP A 363 -19.57 -19.87 22.62
C ASP A 363 -20.87 -19.39 21.95
N ASN A 364 -20.73 -18.41 21.05
CA ASN A 364 -21.86 -17.79 20.36
C ASN A 364 -21.85 -18.16 18.88
N ARG A 365 -22.53 -19.27 18.58
CA ARG A 365 -22.58 -19.83 17.21
C ARG A 365 -23.36 -18.95 16.25
N GLU A 366 -24.42 -18.30 16.69
CA GLU A 366 -25.22 -17.41 15.83
C GLU A 366 -24.39 -16.21 15.36
N LEU A 367 -23.64 -15.58 16.29
CA LEU A 367 -22.74 -14.51 15.95
C LEU A 367 -21.61 -14.99 15.02
N ALA A 368 -21.05 -16.17 15.29
CA ALA A 368 -20.00 -16.74 14.46
C ALA A 368 -20.48 -16.95 13.02
N GLU A 369 -21.66 -17.56 12.85
CA GLU A 369 -22.27 -17.79 11.54
C GLU A 369 -22.49 -16.47 10.78
N LEU A 370 -23.12 -15.49 11.44
CA LEU A 370 -23.35 -14.17 10.85
C LEU A 370 -22.06 -13.54 10.34
N GLN A 371 -20.97 -13.67 11.11
CA GLN A 371 -19.69 -13.07 10.72
C GLN A 371 -19.03 -13.85 9.57
N PHE A 372 -19.08 -15.17 9.54
CA PHE A 372 -18.57 -15.94 8.40
C PHE A 372 -19.37 -15.67 7.11
N GLN A 373 -20.68 -15.57 7.19
CA GLN A 373 -21.52 -15.20 6.03
C GLN A 373 -21.13 -13.80 5.50
N ARG A 374 -20.85 -12.84 6.38
CA ARG A 374 -20.33 -11.51 6.00
C ARG A 374 -18.94 -11.58 5.34
N ALA A 375 -18.06 -12.44 5.84
CA ALA A 375 -16.75 -12.66 5.25
C ALA A 375 -16.86 -13.23 3.84
N ILE A 376 -17.67 -14.29 3.65
CA ILE A 376 -17.93 -14.95 2.37
C ILE A 376 -18.56 -13.97 1.37
N ALA A 377 -19.57 -13.18 1.81
CA ALA A 377 -20.20 -12.17 0.94
C ALA A 377 -19.21 -11.13 0.42
N ARG A 378 -18.11 -10.86 1.16
CA ARG A 378 -17.05 -9.91 0.77
C ARG A 378 -15.98 -10.53 -0.12
N ALA A 379 -15.71 -11.82 0.04
CA ALA A 379 -14.71 -12.57 -0.71
C ALA A 379 -15.22 -13.98 -1.04
N PRO A 380 -16.20 -14.11 -1.96
CA PRO A 380 -16.87 -15.39 -2.24
C PRO A 380 -15.96 -16.42 -2.91
N SER A 381 -14.82 -15.99 -3.46
CA SER A 381 -13.84 -16.86 -4.10
C SER A 381 -12.66 -17.21 -3.18
N ASP A 382 -12.65 -16.74 -1.94
CA ASP A 382 -11.59 -17.07 -0.99
C ASP A 382 -11.95 -18.38 -0.25
N PRO A 383 -11.20 -19.46 -0.49
CA PRO A 383 -11.54 -20.76 0.09
C PRO A 383 -11.34 -20.80 1.61
N GLU A 384 -10.50 -19.95 2.17
CA GLU A 384 -10.20 -19.95 3.60
C GLU A 384 -11.45 -19.68 4.45
N TYR A 385 -12.30 -18.74 4.02
CA TYR A 385 -13.52 -18.39 4.77
C TYR A 385 -14.60 -19.47 4.64
N LEU A 386 -14.69 -20.12 3.48
CA LEU A 386 -15.58 -21.26 3.26
C LEU A 386 -15.17 -22.47 4.11
N LEU A 387 -13.86 -22.75 4.20
CA LEU A 387 -13.32 -23.83 5.05
C LEU A 387 -13.69 -23.61 6.52
N GLN A 388 -13.44 -22.41 7.04
CA GLN A 388 -13.75 -22.06 8.43
C GLN A 388 -15.26 -22.12 8.72
N TYR A 389 -16.08 -21.72 7.76
CA TYR A 389 -17.54 -21.81 7.91
C TYR A 389 -18.04 -23.25 7.86
N ALA A 390 -17.49 -24.10 6.99
CA ALA A 390 -17.81 -25.50 6.95
C ALA A 390 -17.42 -26.23 8.26
N GLU A 391 -16.25 -25.91 8.84
CA GLU A 391 -15.84 -26.39 10.17
C GLU A 391 -16.88 -26.03 11.24
N LEU A 392 -17.36 -24.79 11.28
CA LEU A 392 -18.40 -24.35 12.20
C LEU A 392 -19.72 -25.12 12.02
N LEU A 393 -20.13 -25.36 10.77
CA LEU A 393 -21.36 -26.10 10.47
C LEU A 393 -21.25 -27.57 10.92
N ILE A 394 -20.11 -28.21 10.72
CA ILE A 394 -19.83 -29.59 11.18
C ILE A 394 -19.89 -29.64 12.71
N GLU A 395 -19.24 -28.72 13.42
CA GLU A 395 -19.29 -28.64 14.89
C GLU A 395 -20.69 -28.36 15.43
N SER A 396 -21.54 -27.72 14.61
CA SER A 396 -22.93 -27.43 14.93
C SER A 396 -23.91 -28.56 14.55
N GLY A 397 -23.44 -29.67 13.97
CA GLY A 397 -24.27 -30.80 13.52
C GLY A 397 -25.08 -30.50 12.26
N ARG A 398 -24.81 -29.40 11.54
CA ARG A 398 -25.51 -28.99 10.31
C ARG A 398 -24.82 -29.58 9.08
N PHE A 399 -24.85 -30.89 8.97
CA PHE A 399 -24.05 -31.66 8.00
C PHE A 399 -24.43 -31.41 6.54
N ASP A 400 -25.71 -31.27 6.23
CA ASP A 400 -26.16 -31.05 4.84
C ASP A 400 -25.68 -29.70 4.30
N GLU A 401 -25.68 -28.69 5.17
CA GLU A 401 -25.16 -27.37 4.81
C GLU A 401 -23.62 -27.36 4.68
N ALA A 402 -22.93 -28.10 5.55
CA ALA A 402 -21.50 -28.29 5.44
C ALA A 402 -21.13 -28.98 4.11
N GLU A 403 -21.87 -30.02 3.68
CA GLU A 403 -21.67 -30.64 2.39
C GLU A 403 -21.84 -29.68 1.21
N SER A 404 -22.84 -28.78 1.29
CA SER A 404 -23.05 -27.78 0.26
C SER A 404 -21.84 -26.83 0.14
N ILE A 405 -21.26 -26.39 1.27
CA ILE A 405 -20.05 -25.54 1.28
C ILE A 405 -18.84 -26.31 0.77
N ILE A 406 -18.68 -27.60 1.13
CA ILE A 406 -17.60 -28.45 0.63
C ILE A 406 -17.69 -28.62 -0.90
N GLN A 407 -18.89 -28.77 -1.46
CA GLN A 407 -19.07 -28.77 -2.91
C GLN A 407 -18.64 -27.46 -3.57
N GLN A 408 -18.94 -26.31 -2.96
CA GLN A 408 -18.42 -25.03 -3.46
C GLN A 408 -16.89 -25.00 -3.45
N LEU A 409 -16.26 -25.50 -2.38
CA LEU A 409 -14.80 -25.59 -2.29
C LEU A 409 -14.20 -26.46 -3.40
N HIS A 410 -14.85 -27.61 -3.75
CA HIS A 410 -14.41 -28.39 -4.90
C HIS A 410 -14.47 -27.63 -6.21
N THR A 411 -15.47 -26.76 -6.43
CA THR A 411 -15.54 -25.94 -7.66
C THR A 411 -14.44 -24.88 -7.72
N LEU A 412 -13.94 -24.42 -6.57
CA LEU A 412 -12.84 -23.45 -6.47
C LEU A 412 -11.46 -24.12 -6.59
N ASN A 413 -11.37 -25.43 -6.37
CA ASN A 413 -10.10 -26.19 -6.37
C ASN A 413 -9.61 -26.55 -7.79
N ARG A 414 -9.50 -25.56 -8.67
CA ARG A 414 -9.14 -25.75 -10.09
C ARG A 414 -7.73 -26.28 -10.35
N PHE A 415 -6.83 -26.14 -9.38
CA PHE A 415 -5.40 -26.47 -9.49
C PHE A 415 -4.94 -27.42 -8.38
N ASP A 416 -5.85 -28.16 -7.77
CA ASP A 416 -5.57 -29.12 -6.70
C ASP A 416 -4.87 -28.56 -5.45
N LEU A 417 -4.92 -27.25 -5.28
CA LEU A 417 -4.26 -26.55 -4.17
C LEU A 417 -4.95 -26.79 -2.82
N LEU A 418 -6.22 -27.19 -2.82
CA LEU A 418 -7.04 -27.39 -1.62
C LEU A 418 -7.20 -28.87 -1.24
N ASN A 419 -6.58 -29.82 -1.96
CA ASN A 419 -6.79 -31.25 -1.75
C ASN A 419 -6.58 -31.68 -0.30
N SER A 420 -5.53 -31.21 0.35
CA SER A 420 -5.24 -31.55 1.75
C SER A 420 -6.24 -30.97 2.75
N GLN A 421 -6.73 -29.75 2.50
CA GLN A 421 -7.74 -29.11 3.35
C GLN A 421 -9.11 -29.76 3.15
N LEU A 422 -9.48 -30.08 1.90
CA LEU A 422 -10.71 -30.78 1.56
C LEU A 422 -10.74 -32.17 2.22
N ALA A 423 -9.68 -32.96 2.06
CA ALA A 423 -9.61 -34.29 2.69
C ALA A 423 -9.80 -34.20 4.22
N ARG A 424 -9.15 -33.23 4.88
CA ARG A 424 -9.27 -33.05 6.33
C ARG A 424 -10.69 -32.70 6.75
N ILE A 425 -11.38 -31.81 6.02
CA ILE A 425 -12.73 -31.38 6.39
C ILE A 425 -13.76 -32.49 6.11
N GLU A 426 -13.59 -33.24 5.03
CA GLU A 426 -14.44 -34.40 4.68
C GLU A 426 -14.30 -35.52 5.71
N GLU A 427 -13.05 -35.82 6.13
CA GLU A 427 -12.83 -36.75 7.24
C GLU A 427 -13.48 -36.26 8.55
N GLY A 428 -13.41 -34.99 8.83
CA GLY A 428 -14.06 -34.35 9.99
C GLY A 428 -15.58 -34.53 9.94
N LEU A 429 -16.18 -34.30 8.77
CA LEU A 429 -17.62 -34.50 8.53
C LEU A 429 -18.05 -35.93 8.74
N VAL A 430 -17.33 -36.91 8.15
CA VAL A 430 -17.62 -38.34 8.30
C VAL A 430 -17.55 -38.76 9.77
N ARG A 431 -16.52 -38.36 10.50
CA ARG A 431 -16.38 -38.65 11.93
C ARG A 431 -17.52 -38.05 12.76
N ALA A 432 -17.91 -36.81 12.48
CA ALA A 432 -18.99 -36.14 13.20
C ALA A 432 -20.35 -36.84 12.96
N LYS A 433 -20.65 -37.24 11.71
CA LYS A 433 -21.85 -37.99 11.37
C LYS A 433 -21.89 -39.36 12.08
N SER A 434 -20.76 -40.09 12.11
CA SER A 434 -20.69 -41.42 12.77
C SER A 434 -20.90 -41.33 14.28
N ASN A 435 -20.39 -40.29 14.92
CA ASN A 435 -20.59 -40.06 16.36
C ASN A 435 -22.05 -39.71 16.72
N GLN A 436 -22.78 -39.06 15.83
CA GLN A 436 -24.20 -38.73 16.06
C GLN A 436 -25.14 -39.91 15.90
N THR A 437 -24.76 -40.92 15.06
CA THR A 437 -25.54 -42.14 14.86
C THR A 437 -25.32 -43.17 15.97
N THR A 438 -24.35 -43.00 16.84
CA THR A 438 -24.03 -43.91 17.96
C THR A 438 -24.62 -43.47 19.32
N HIS A 439 -25.30 -42.33 19.38
CA HIS A 439 -26.06 -41.82 20.53
C HIS A 439 -27.54 -41.73 20.21
#